data_eafe3d16bbb6db397352042d7034c4f0
#
_entry.id   eafe3d16bbb6db397352042d7034c4f0
#
_cell.length_a   1.000
_cell.length_b   1.000
_cell.length_c   1.000
_cell.angle_alpha   90.00
_cell.angle_beta   90.00
_cell.angle_gamma   90.00
#
_symmetry.space_group_name_H-M   'P 1'
#
loop_
_entity.id
_entity.type
_entity.pdbx_description
1 polymer ?
#
loop_
_entity_poly.entity_id
_entity_poly.type
_entity_poly.pdbx_seq_one_letter_code
_entity_poly.pdbx_strand_id
1 'polypeptide(L)'
;MLDYNYYSNHIISSSLSGLIEVIVSQPIEYSKTIYQTNHRFNYKHIFNGITARLFGVIPMRTVFWSSMEISEDYFKPIINQNKLRYLIVGGIAGFFQSFIDGPIDYIKTIKMLENKNIKYNNNYVIPGFYSLLYRNMIFASLFNYQTKYLKDKITNKKYSYNQHLTNLGISFISSPLPIIITQPFDYIKTIQQIQPRKNIFQIIKETPYHKLFYCGLKQRLLVTTINMTIGYPIYQYLFYYLSN
;
A
#
# COMPACT_ATOMS: atom_id res chain seq x y z
N MET A 1 -29.43 5.26 9.59
CA MET A 1 -28.83 6.58 9.48
C MET A 1 -27.32 6.37 9.61
N LEU A 2 -26.56 6.67 8.58
CA LEU A 2 -25.10 6.59 8.65
C LEU A 2 -24.61 7.63 9.65
N ASP A 3 -23.89 7.18 10.67
CA ASP A 3 -23.37 8.06 11.71
C ASP A 3 -22.20 8.88 11.13
N TYR A 4 -22.54 10.07 10.60
CA TYR A 4 -21.60 10.95 9.88
C TYR A 4 -20.35 11.26 10.73
N ASN A 5 -20.51 11.42 12.01
CA ASN A 5 -19.42 11.69 12.95
C ASN A 5 -18.47 10.48 13.06
N TYR A 6 -19.00 9.26 13.07
CA TYR A 6 -18.18 8.05 13.11
C TYR A 6 -17.27 7.93 11.89
N TYR A 7 -17.81 8.10 10.67
CA TYR A 7 -17.02 8.03 9.45
C TYR A 7 -16.00 9.18 9.31
N SER A 8 -16.38 10.40 9.69
CA SER A 8 -15.46 11.54 9.66
C SER A 8 -14.28 11.34 10.61
N ASN A 9 -14.50 10.85 11.83
CA ASN A 9 -13.46 10.54 12.80
C ASN A 9 -12.51 9.44 12.29
N HIS A 10 -13.03 8.41 11.62
CA HIS A 10 -12.23 7.37 10.96
C HIS A 10 -11.32 7.94 9.88
N ILE A 11 -11.86 8.78 8.98
CA ILE A 11 -11.09 9.40 7.89
C ILE A 11 -10.00 10.32 8.47
N ILE A 12 -10.33 11.17 9.42
CA ILE A 12 -9.38 12.09 10.05
C ILE A 12 -8.26 11.33 10.75
N SER A 13 -8.61 10.35 11.59
CA SER A 13 -7.63 9.55 12.35
C SER A 13 -6.72 8.74 11.42
N SER A 14 -7.27 8.11 10.37
CA SER A 14 -6.49 7.36 9.40
C SER A 14 -5.59 8.26 8.54
N SER A 15 -6.04 9.46 8.22
CA SER A 15 -5.26 10.44 7.47
C SER A 15 -4.08 10.96 8.27
N LEU A 16 -4.31 11.37 9.52
CA LEU A 16 -3.27 11.86 10.42
C LEU A 16 -2.22 10.78 10.75
N SER A 17 -2.67 9.56 11.06
CA SER A 17 -1.74 8.44 11.27
C SER A 17 -0.91 8.16 10.01
N GLY A 18 -1.53 8.23 8.83
CA GLY A 18 -0.84 8.06 7.55
C GLY A 18 0.21 9.12 7.25
N LEU A 19 0.01 10.36 7.65
CA LEU A 19 1.03 11.40 7.52
C LEU A 19 2.26 11.08 8.35
N ILE A 20 2.07 10.65 9.60
CA ILE A 20 3.17 10.26 10.49
C ILE A 20 3.90 9.02 9.94
N GLU A 21 3.16 8.00 9.49
CA GLU A 21 3.73 6.81 8.83
C GLU A 21 4.61 7.19 7.63
N VAL A 22 4.16 8.13 6.79
CA VAL A 22 4.92 8.59 5.63
C VAL A 22 6.24 9.22 6.05
N ILE A 23 6.25 10.08 7.07
CA ILE A 23 7.45 10.75 7.55
C ILE A 23 8.45 9.72 8.08
N VAL A 24 8.01 8.81 8.94
CA VAL A 24 8.88 7.80 9.57
C VAL A 24 9.39 6.76 8.57
N SER A 25 8.55 6.33 7.63
CA SER A 25 8.93 5.32 6.65
C SER A 25 9.72 5.86 5.45
N GLN A 26 9.79 7.18 5.26
CA GLN A 26 10.43 7.79 4.10
C GLN A 26 11.89 7.37 3.86
N PRO A 27 12.77 7.32 4.87
CA PRO A 27 14.17 6.91 4.66
C PRO A 27 14.29 5.50 4.09
N ILE A 28 13.42 4.58 4.53
CA ILE A 28 13.45 3.19 4.09
C ILE A 28 12.87 3.05 2.68
N GLU A 29 11.81 3.81 2.37
CA GLU A 29 11.25 3.88 1.02
C GLU A 29 12.27 4.45 0.02
N TYR A 30 13.02 5.48 0.40
CA TYR A 30 14.12 6.00 -0.41
C TYR A 30 15.17 4.91 -0.65
N SER A 31 15.63 4.25 0.42
CA SER A 31 16.60 3.14 0.34
C SER A 31 16.11 2.02 -0.60
N LYS A 32 14.83 1.63 -0.52
CA LYS A 32 14.21 0.64 -1.40
C LYS A 32 14.34 1.05 -2.86
N THR A 33 13.91 2.27 -3.19
CA THR A 33 13.92 2.79 -4.58
C THR A 33 15.33 2.83 -5.13
N ILE A 34 16.29 3.37 -4.38
CA ILE A 34 17.70 3.43 -4.75
C ILE A 34 18.28 2.03 -5.01
N TYR A 35 17.96 1.06 -4.15
CA TYR A 35 18.43 -0.31 -4.28
C TYR A 35 17.83 -1.01 -5.53
N GLN A 36 16.52 -0.83 -5.77
CA GLN A 36 15.84 -1.40 -6.96
C GLN A 36 16.37 -0.82 -8.27
N THR A 37 16.80 0.45 -8.27
CA THR A 37 17.23 1.18 -9.45
C THR A 37 18.74 1.19 -9.65
N ASN A 38 19.48 0.55 -8.74
CA ASN A 38 20.95 0.48 -8.73
C ASN A 38 21.63 1.88 -8.76
N HIS A 39 21.01 2.85 -8.07
CA HIS A 39 21.60 4.17 -7.87
C HIS A 39 22.45 4.24 -6.58
N ARG A 40 23.31 5.25 -6.48
CA ARG A 40 24.10 5.48 -5.26
C ARG A 40 23.24 6.10 -4.17
N PHE A 41 23.32 5.56 -2.97
CA PHE A 41 22.64 6.10 -1.79
C PHE A 41 23.25 7.45 -1.39
N ASN A 42 22.40 8.48 -1.18
CA ASN A 42 22.84 9.80 -0.75
C ASN A 42 21.99 10.29 0.42
N TYR A 43 22.59 10.50 1.58
CA TYR A 43 21.89 10.95 2.79
C TYR A 43 21.18 12.29 2.65
N LYS A 44 21.67 13.19 1.79
CA LYS A 44 21.05 14.51 1.55
C LYS A 44 19.68 14.42 0.89
N HIS A 45 19.38 13.30 0.27
CA HIS A 45 18.17 13.10 -0.56
C HIS A 45 17.16 12.13 0.05
N ILE A 46 17.35 11.71 1.31
CA ILE A 46 16.49 10.72 1.98
C ILE A 46 15.03 11.13 2.01
N PHE A 47 14.75 12.43 2.13
CA PHE A 47 13.39 12.97 2.16
C PHE A 47 12.87 13.42 0.78
N ASN A 48 13.63 13.21 -0.30
CA ASN A 48 13.16 13.51 -1.64
C ASN A 48 11.90 12.68 -1.96
N GLY A 49 10.92 13.34 -2.58
CA GLY A 49 9.63 12.71 -2.90
C GLY A 49 8.63 12.61 -1.75
N ILE A 50 8.98 13.04 -0.53
CA ILE A 50 8.06 13.01 0.63
C ILE A 50 6.82 13.85 0.39
N THR A 51 6.94 15.01 -0.25
CA THR A 51 5.82 15.90 -0.55
C THR A 51 4.73 15.21 -1.35
N ALA A 52 5.10 14.46 -2.40
CA ALA A 52 4.13 13.70 -3.19
C ALA A 52 3.38 12.66 -2.36
N ARG A 53 4.09 11.98 -1.44
CA ARG A 53 3.48 11.00 -0.53
C ARG A 53 2.54 11.65 0.49
N LEU A 54 2.94 12.77 1.08
CA LEU A 54 2.12 13.49 2.07
C LEU A 54 0.81 13.99 1.46
N PHE A 55 0.86 14.59 0.26
CA PHE A 55 -0.36 15.02 -0.44
C PHE A 55 -1.22 13.85 -0.91
N GLY A 56 -0.60 12.71 -1.20
CA GLY A 56 -1.30 11.55 -1.75
C GLY A 56 -1.93 10.65 -0.70
N VAL A 57 -1.42 10.63 0.54
CA VAL A 57 -1.85 9.64 1.54
C VAL A 57 -3.33 9.79 1.91
N ILE A 58 -3.83 11.01 2.00
CA ILE A 58 -5.23 11.29 2.37
C ILE A 58 -6.19 10.76 1.29
N PRO A 59 -6.14 11.24 0.01
CA PRO A 59 -7.07 10.77 -1.00
C PRO A 59 -6.93 9.27 -1.29
N MET A 60 -5.72 8.73 -1.21
CA MET A 60 -5.46 7.31 -1.42
C MET A 60 -6.13 6.44 -0.36
N ARG A 61 -6.04 6.81 0.92
CA ARG A 61 -6.71 6.09 2.02
C ARG A 61 -8.22 6.23 1.95
N THR A 62 -8.72 7.43 1.67
CA THR A 62 -10.16 7.67 1.52
C THR A 62 -10.75 6.77 0.44
N VAL A 63 -10.15 6.76 -0.77
CA VAL A 63 -10.65 5.93 -1.87
C VAL A 63 -10.54 4.44 -1.55
N PHE A 64 -9.45 4.00 -0.94
CA PHE A 64 -9.25 2.60 -0.57
C PHE A 64 -10.34 2.11 0.39
N TRP A 65 -10.54 2.80 1.51
CA TRP A 65 -11.51 2.39 2.52
C TRP A 65 -12.96 2.52 2.04
N SER A 66 -13.31 3.64 1.39
CA SER A 66 -14.66 3.82 0.83
C SER A 66 -14.99 2.75 -0.23
N SER A 67 -14.03 2.46 -1.13
CA SER A 67 -14.24 1.40 -2.13
C SER A 67 -14.38 0.02 -1.49
N MET A 68 -13.65 -0.25 -0.41
CA MET A 68 -13.74 -1.50 0.33
C MET A 68 -15.12 -1.67 1.00
N GLU A 69 -15.61 -0.63 1.67
CA GLU A 69 -16.92 -0.66 2.35
C GLU A 69 -18.06 -0.79 1.36
N ILE A 70 -18.09 0.06 0.32
CA ILE A 70 -19.12 0.01 -0.72
C ILE A 70 -19.15 -1.37 -1.39
N SER A 71 -17.99 -1.92 -1.71
CA SER A 71 -17.89 -3.24 -2.32
C SER A 71 -18.34 -4.36 -1.37
N GLU A 72 -17.99 -4.28 -0.08
CA GLU A 72 -18.44 -5.26 0.91
C GLU A 72 -19.98 -5.27 1.02
N ASP A 73 -20.60 -4.10 1.13
CA ASP A 73 -22.05 -3.96 1.24
C ASP A 73 -22.75 -4.48 -0.02
N TYR A 74 -22.19 -4.20 -1.19
CA TYR A 74 -22.75 -4.65 -2.46
C TYR A 74 -22.66 -6.17 -2.64
N PHE A 75 -21.50 -6.78 -2.34
CA PHE A 75 -21.27 -8.21 -2.56
C PHE A 75 -21.74 -9.11 -1.42
N LYS A 76 -22.00 -8.56 -0.24
CA LYS A 76 -22.48 -9.33 0.92
C LYS A 76 -23.77 -10.12 0.66
N PRO A 77 -24.81 -9.57 0.01
CA PRO A 77 -26.02 -10.33 -0.34
C PRO A 77 -25.84 -11.28 -1.53
N ILE A 78 -24.83 -11.03 -2.41
CA ILE A 78 -24.66 -11.75 -3.67
C ILE A 78 -23.75 -12.97 -3.49
N ILE A 79 -22.68 -12.81 -2.72
CA ILE A 79 -21.64 -13.84 -2.57
C ILE A 79 -21.71 -14.46 -1.17
N ASN A 80 -22.29 -15.65 -1.07
CA ASN A 80 -22.41 -16.38 0.19
C ASN A 80 -21.07 -16.90 0.72
N GLN A 81 -20.09 -17.15 -0.16
CA GLN A 81 -18.75 -17.60 0.24
C GLN A 81 -17.91 -16.43 0.76
N ASN A 82 -17.78 -16.30 2.07
CA ASN A 82 -17.01 -15.23 2.70
C ASN A 82 -15.59 -15.10 2.15
N LYS A 83 -14.90 -16.22 1.91
CA LYS A 83 -13.52 -16.23 1.40
C LYS A 83 -13.39 -15.56 0.03
N LEU A 84 -14.28 -15.91 -0.90
CA LEU A 84 -14.29 -15.33 -2.24
C LEU A 84 -14.66 -13.84 -2.20
N ARG A 85 -15.64 -13.49 -1.38
CA ARG A 85 -16.05 -12.09 -1.18
C ARG A 85 -14.88 -11.23 -0.68
N TYR A 86 -14.12 -11.68 0.32
CA TYR A 86 -12.98 -10.94 0.86
C TYR A 86 -11.89 -10.69 -0.19
N LEU A 87 -11.65 -11.67 -1.08
CA LEU A 87 -10.70 -11.50 -2.18
C LEU A 87 -11.18 -10.47 -3.20
N ILE A 88 -12.44 -10.55 -3.61
CA ILE A 88 -13.03 -9.65 -4.62
C ILE A 88 -13.08 -8.22 -4.09
N VAL A 89 -13.58 -8.03 -2.88
CA VAL A 89 -13.69 -6.70 -2.23
C VAL A 89 -12.31 -6.04 -2.10
N GLY A 90 -11.30 -6.79 -1.64
CA GLY A 90 -9.93 -6.27 -1.57
C GLY A 90 -9.38 -5.90 -2.95
N GLY A 91 -9.63 -6.74 -3.98
CA GLY A 91 -9.20 -6.49 -5.35
C GLY A 91 -9.79 -5.21 -5.94
N ILE A 92 -11.09 -4.98 -5.72
CA ILE A 92 -11.79 -3.77 -6.18
C ILE A 92 -11.23 -2.52 -5.47
N ALA A 93 -11.01 -2.59 -4.16
CA ALA A 93 -10.40 -1.49 -3.42
C ALA A 93 -9.00 -1.16 -3.94
N GLY A 94 -8.15 -2.17 -4.20
CA GLY A 94 -6.84 -2.00 -4.81
C GLY A 94 -6.89 -1.45 -6.23
N PHE A 95 -7.90 -1.81 -7.01
CA PHE A 95 -8.14 -1.28 -8.35
C PHE A 95 -8.37 0.24 -8.31
N PHE A 96 -9.36 0.70 -7.54
CA PHE A 96 -9.67 2.13 -7.45
C PHE A 96 -8.53 2.95 -6.83
N GLN A 97 -7.88 2.42 -5.80
CA GLN A 97 -6.69 3.04 -5.21
C GLN A 97 -5.59 3.31 -6.23
N SER A 98 -5.41 2.42 -7.21
CA SER A 98 -4.31 2.51 -8.19
C SER A 98 -4.38 3.76 -9.07
N PHE A 99 -5.57 4.31 -9.31
CA PHE A 99 -5.72 5.54 -10.10
C PHE A 99 -5.16 6.77 -9.37
N ILE A 100 -5.21 6.77 -8.05
CA ILE A 100 -4.63 7.84 -7.23
C ILE A 100 -3.15 7.56 -6.94
N ASP A 101 -2.83 6.32 -6.60
CA ASP A 101 -1.47 5.90 -6.27
C ASP A 101 -0.51 6.03 -7.47
N GLY A 102 -1.00 5.79 -8.70
CA GLY A 102 -0.18 5.83 -9.91
C GLY A 102 0.57 7.14 -10.13
N PRO A 103 -0.13 8.29 -10.24
CA PRO A 103 0.53 9.58 -10.40
C PRO A 103 1.45 9.94 -9.23
N ILE A 104 1.01 9.67 -8.01
CA ILE A 104 1.76 10.00 -6.79
C ILE A 104 3.05 9.20 -6.72
N ASP A 105 2.97 7.90 -6.96
CA ASP A 105 4.11 7.00 -6.91
C ASP A 105 5.13 7.31 -8.03
N TYR A 106 4.65 7.67 -9.22
CA TYR A 106 5.51 8.11 -10.31
C TYR A 106 6.30 9.38 -9.95
N ILE A 107 5.60 10.42 -9.47
CA ILE A 107 6.23 11.68 -9.04
C ILE A 107 7.22 11.44 -7.90
N LYS A 108 6.85 10.60 -6.91
CA LYS A 108 7.72 10.19 -5.80
C LYS A 108 9.01 9.57 -6.31
N THR A 109 8.91 8.58 -7.19
CA THR A 109 10.07 7.83 -7.72
C THR A 109 11.03 8.75 -8.47
N ILE A 110 10.52 9.63 -9.34
CA ILE A 110 11.34 10.58 -10.08
C ILE A 110 12.06 11.55 -9.13
N LYS A 111 11.34 12.09 -8.12
CA LYS A 111 11.95 13.01 -7.15
C LYS A 111 13.00 12.33 -6.28
N MET A 112 12.82 11.05 -5.94
CA MET A 112 13.82 10.28 -5.18
C MET A 112 15.12 10.09 -5.95
N LEU A 113 15.04 9.94 -7.27
CA LEU A 113 16.20 9.69 -8.13
C LEU A 113 16.86 10.96 -8.66
N GLU A 114 16.31 12.14 -8.39
CA GLU A 114 16.79 13.44 -8.92
C GLU A 114 16.99 13.46 -10.43
N ASN A 115 16.26 12.63 -11.13
CA ASN A 115 16.48 12.44 -12.56
C ASN A 115 15.84 13.58 -13.37
N LYS A 116 16.55 14.72 -13.50
CA LYS A 116 16.14 15.91 -14.25
C LYS A 116 15.89 15.61 -15.74
N ASN A 117 16.39 14.48 -16.25
CA ASN A 117 16.27 14.08 -17.66
C ASN A 117 15.03 13.24 -17.96
N ILE A 118 14.28 12.81 -16.94
CA ILE A 118 12.97 12.20 -17.20
C ILE A 118 12.01 13.35 -17.50
N LYS A 119 11.99 13.81 -18.73
CA LYS A 119 10.94 14.70 -19.24
C LYS A 119 9.62 13.96 -19.02
N TYR A 120 8.71 14.64 -18.36
CA TYR A 120 7.31 14.23 -18.29
C TYR A 120 6.84 14.05 -19.74
N ASN A 121 6.81 12.79 -20.17
CA ASN A 121 6.37 12.52 -21.53
C ASN A 121 4.84 12.68 -21.49
N ASN A 122 4.30 13.58 -22.29
CA ASN A 122 2.88 13.87 -22.43
C ASN A 122 2.03 12.67 -22.92
N ASN A 123 2.59 11.48 -22.96
CA ASN A 123 1.81 10.29 -23.23
C ASN A 123 0.88 10.03 -22.02
N TYR A 124 -0.40 9.94 -22.29
CA TYR A 124 -1.51 9.79 -21.35
C TYR A 124 -1.40 8.58 -20.40
N VAL A 125 -0.44 7.72 -20.58
CA VAL A 125 -0.23 6.51 -19.77
C VAL A 125 0.98 6.68 -18.85
N ILE A 126 0.75 6.65 -17.54
CA ILE A 126 1.80 6.72 -16.52
C ILE A 126 2.67 5.46 -16.64
N PRO A 127 4.01 5.59 -16.80
CA PRO A 127 4.89 4.44 -16.89
C PRO A 127 4.78 3.56 -15.64
N GLY A 128 4.61 2.26 -15.82
CA GLY A 128 4.46 1.30 -14.74
C GLY A 128 3.05 1.22 -14.12
N PHE A 129 2.05 1.92 -14.68
CA PHE A 129 0.69 1.93 -14.13
C PHE A 129 0.07 0.53 -14.07
N TYR A 130 0.18 -0.28 -15.12
CA TYR A 130 -0.37 -1.64 -15.12
C TYR A 130 0.30 -2.54 -14.07
N SER A 131 1.62 -2.45 -13.94
CA SER A 131 2.34 -3.21 -12.90
C SER A 131 1.92 -2.77 -11.49
N LEU A 132 1.72 -1.48 -11.28
CA LEU A 132 1.16 -0.92 -10.03
C LEU A 132 -0.27 -1.41 -9.79
N LEU A 133 -1.11 -1.40 -10.81
CA LEU A 133 -2.50 -1.87 -10.73
C LEU A 133 -2.57 -3.33 -10.27
N TYR A 134 -1.85 -4.23 -10.95
CA TYR A 134 -1.82 -5.64 -10.55
C TYR A 134 -1.24 -5.83 -9.15
N ARG A 135 -0.17 -5.09 -8.80
CA ARG A 135 0.40 -5.09 -7.45
C ARG A 135 -0.64 -4.75 -6.40
N ASN A 136 -1.36 -3.64 -6.58
CA ASN A 136 -2.33 -3.15 -5.60
C ASN A 136 -3.54 -4.08 -5.49
N MET A 137 -4.08 -4.57 -6.61
CA MET A 137 -5.20 -5.51 -6.62
C MET A 137 -4.85 -6.80 -5.89
N ILE A 138 -3.73 -7.44 -6.23
CA ILE A 138 -3.31 -8.70 -5.62
C ILE A 138 -2.99 -8.50 -4.13
N PHE A 139 -2.26 -7.43 -3.81
CA PHE A 139 -1.92 -7.11 -2.42
C PHE A 139 -3.18 -6.92 -1.56
N ALA A 140 -4.09 -6.07 -2.00
CA ALA A 140 -5.31 -5.76 -1.25
C ALA A 140 -6.26 -6.95 -1.15
N SER A 141 -6.40 -7.77 -2.20
CA SER A 141 -7.16 -9.01 -2.18
C SER A 141 -6.64 -9.98 -1.10
N LEU A 142 -5.35 -10.29 -1.15
CA LEU A 142 -4.74 -11.24 -0.23
C LEU A 142 -4.71 -10.72 1.21
N PHE A 143 -4.40 -9.45 1.39
CA PHE A 143 -4.37 -8.81 2.70
C PHE A 143 -5.76 -8.78 3.36
N ASN A 144 -6.81 -8.36 2.61
CA ASN A 144 -8.19 -8.37 3.11
C ASN A 144 -8.67 -9.78 3.45
N TYR A 145 -8.37 -10.75 2.58
CA TYR A 145 -8.70 -12.16 2.83
C TYR A 145 -8.05 -12.67 4.11
N GLN A 146 -6.74 -12.48 4.27
CA GLN A 146 -6.00 -12.99 5.43
C GLN A 146 -6.44 -12.33 6.73
N THR A 147 -6.60 -11.00 6.73
CA THR A 147 -7.02 -10.26 7.92
C THR A 147 -8.42 -10.69 8.39
N LYS A 148 -9.38 -10.76 7.48
CA LYS A 148 -10.74 -11.19 7.81
C LYS A 148 -10.81 -12.66 8.21
N TYR A 149 -10.10 -13.54 7.49
CA TYR A 149 -10.04 -14.96 7.82
C TYR A 149 -9.43 -15.24 9.21
N LEU A 150 -8.33 -14.55 9.56
CA LEU A 150 -7.74 -14.67 10.89
C LEU A 150 -8.64 -14.08 11.97
N LYS A 151 -9.28 -12.95 11.68
CA LYS A 151 -10.24 -12.33 12.60
C LYS A 151 -11.40 -13.27 12.89
N ASP A 152 -12.02 -13.88 11.89
CA ASP A 152 -13.10 -14.85 12.06
C ASP A 152 -12.66 -16.05 12.91
N LYS A 153 -11.45 -16.57 12.69
CA LYS A 153 -10.91 -17.67 13.49
C LYS A 153 -10.64 -17.33 14.95
N ILE A 154 -10.15 -16.13 15.23
CA ILE A 154 -9.78 -15.69 16.57
C ILE A 154 -11.05 -15.30 17.37
N THR A 155 -12.00 -14.61 16.73
CA THR A 155 -13.24 -14.17 17.37
C THR A 155 -14.12 -15.35 17.78
N ASN A 156 -14.09 -16.44 17.01
CA ASN A 156 -14.81 -17.69 17.34
C ASN A 156 -14.19 -18.45 18.53
N LYS A 157 -12.97 -18.13 18.94
CA LYS A 157 -12.36 -18.65 20.18
C LYS A 157 -12.52 -17.55 21.24
N LYS A 158 -13.32 -17.78 22.26
CA LYS A 158 -13.59 -16.94 23.45
C LYS A 158 -12.33 -16.50 24.22
N TYR A 159 -11.36 -15.85 23.57
CA TYR A 159 -10.23 -15.21 24.24
C TYR A 159 -10.55 -13.73 24.46
N SER A 160 -10.73 -13.36 25.72
CA SER A 160 -10.82 -11.97 26.19
C SER A 160 -9.43 -11.29 26.09
N TYR A 161 -8.90 -11.21 24.88
CA TYR A 161 -7.71 -10.41 24.61
C TYR A 161 -8.10 -8.98 24.27
N ASN A 162 -7.25 -8.03 24.62
CA ASN A 162 -7.40 -6.64 24.20
C ASN A 162 -7.55 -6.60 22.66
N GLN A 163 -8.72 -6.20 22.20
CA GLN A 163 -9.10 -6.24 20.77
C GLN A 163 -8.09 -5.50 19.87
N HIS A 164 -7.46 -4.45 20.41
CA HIS A 164 -6.46 -3.66 19.71
C HIS A 164 -5.17 -4.45 19.44
N LEU A 165 -4.66 -5.17 20.45
CA LEU A 165 -3.48 -6.04 20.29
C LEU A 165 -3.75 -7.19 19.33
N THR A 166 -4.95 -7.74 19.36
CA THR A 166 -5.36 -8.80 18.42
C THR A 166 -5.38 -8.30 16.99
N ASN A 167 -5.97 -7.14 16.73
CA ASN A 167 -6.01 -6.54 15.39
C ASN A 167 -4.60 -6.19 14.87
N LEU A 168 -3.71 -5.67 15.73
CA LEU A 168 -2.30 -5.45 15.40
C LEU A 168 -1.60 -6.74 14.99
N GLY A 169 -1.72 -7.79 15.80
CA GLY A 169 -1.12 -9.09 15.52
C GLY A 169 -1.62 -9.70 14.20
N ILE A 170 -2.93 -9.61 13.94
CA ILE A 170 -3.54 -10.07 12.69
C ILE A 170 -2.94 -9.31 11.49
N SER A 171 -2.89 -7.98 11.54
CA SER A 171 -2.36 -7.16 10.46
C SER A 171 -0.87 -7.45 10.20
N PHE A 172 -0.09 -7.62 11.27
CA PHE A 172 1.32 -7.97 11.19
C PHE A 172 1.56 -9.34 10.52
N ILE A 173 0.78 -10.35 10.90
CA ILE A 173 0.87 -11.71 10.33
C ILE A 173 0.35 -11.75 8.89
N SER A 174 -0.68 -10.95 8.58
CA SER A 174 -1.30 -10.95 7.25
C SER A 174 -0.49 -10.21 6.18
N SER A 175 0.44 -9.35 6.54
CA SER A 175 1.14 -8.48 5.58
C SER A 175 2.28 -9.15 4.80
N PRO A 176 3.12 -10.07 5.34
CA PRO A 176 4.29 -10.57 4.64
C PRO A 176 3.98 -11.35 3.36
N LEU A 177 2.98 -12.20 3.38
CA LEU A 177 2.66 -13.04 2.23
C LEU A 177 2.22 -12.23 0.99
N PRO A 178 1.28 -11.27 1.09
CA PRO A 178 0.96 -10.38 -0.02
C PRO A 178 2.17 -9.58 -0.54
N ILE A 179 3.07 -9.16 0.36
CA ILE A 179 4.28 -8.43 -0.02
C ILE A 179 5.19 -9.30 -0.88
N ILE A 180 5.46 -10.54 -0.46
CA ILE A 180 6.31 -11.48 -1.19
C ILE A 180 5.73 -11.79 -2.57
N ILE A 181 4.43 -12.09 -2.65
CA ILE A 181 3.75 -12.42 -3.91
C ILE A 181 3.77 -11.24 -4.88
N THR A 182 3.60 -10.01 -4.37
CA THR A 182 3.53 -8.80 -5.21
C THR A 182 4.90 -8.16 -5.46
N GLN A 183 5.99 -8.71 -4.95
CA GLN A 183 7.33 -8.16 -5.10
C GLN A 183 7.77 -8.01 -6.58
N PRO A 184 7.55 -8.99 -7.48
CA PRO A 184 7.92 -8.84 -8.88
C PRO A 184 7.24 -7.64 -9.56
N PHE A 185 5.96 -7.43 -9.27
CA PHE A 185 5.22 -6.30 -9.84
C PHE A 185 5.73 -4.95 -9.33
N ASP A 186 6.14 -4.90 -8.05
CA ASP A 186 6.72 -3.70 -7.46
C ASP A 186 8.08 -3.36 -8.09
N TYR A 187 8.92 -4.35 -8.33
CA TYR A 187 10.19 -4.18 -9.02
C TYR A 187 9.98 -3.71 -10.48
N ILE A 188 9.14 -4.42 -11.24
CA ILE A 188 8.86 -4.10 -12.65
C ILE A 188 8.31 -2.67 -12.77
N LYS A 189 7.35 -2.30 -11.91
CA LYS A 189 6.80 -0.96 -11.83
C LYS A 189 7.91 0.10 -11.70
N THR A 190 8.81 -0.09 -10.73
CA THR A 190 9.90 0.86 -10.44
C THR A 190 10.84 1.00 -11.64
N ILE A 191 11.19 -0.11 -12.32
CA ILE A 191 12.02 -0.07 -13.52
C ILE A 191 11.30 0.63 -14.67
N GLN A 192 10.00 0.38 -14.89
CA GLN A 192 9.22 1.06 -15.92
C GLN A 192 9.11 2.57 -15.70
N GLN A 193 9.04 3.01 -14.44
CA GLN A 193 9.02 4.44 -14.10
C GLN A 193 10.32 5.16 -14.50
N ILE A 194 11.45 4.44 -14.49
CA ILE A 194 12.76 5.00 -14.86
C ILE A 194 13.06 4.81 -16.33
N GLN A 195 12.62 3.69 -16.89
CA GLN A 195 12.82 3.30 -18.27
C GLN A 195 11.47 3.14 -18.99
N PRO A 196 10.76 4.24 -19.31
CA PRO A 196 9.37 4.20 -19.79
C PRO A 196 9.20 3.45 -21.13
N ARG A 197 10.28 3.29 -21.89
CA ARG A 197 10.27 2.60 -23.19
C ARG A 197 10.30 1.07 -23.05
N LYS A 198 10.64 0.53 -21.87
CA LYS A 198 10.71 -0.93 -21.68
C LYS A 198 9.35 -1.52 -21.34
N ASN A 199 8.97 -2.55 -22.10
CA ASN A 199 7.79 -3.35 -21.84
C ASN A 199 8.03 -4.34 -20.68
N ILE A 200 6.95 -4.78 -20.01
CA ILE A 200 6.98 -5.76 -18.91
C ILE A 200 7.79 -7.01 -19.31
N PHE A 201 7.52 -7.58 -20.50
CA PHE A 201 8.20 -8.78 -20.98
C PHE A 201 9.71 -8.59 -21.19
N GLN A 202 10.13 -7.42 -21.66
CA GLN A 202 11.56 -7.10 -21.82
C GLN A 202 12.25 -7.03 -20.46
N ILE A 203 11.62 -6.40 -19.46
CA ILE A 203 12.16 -6.31 -18.11
C ILE A 203 12.29 -7.71 -17.48
N ILE A 204 11.27 -8.56 -17.62
CA ILE A 204 11.31 -9.94 -17.10
C ILE A 204 12.42 -10.74 -17.78
N LYS A 205 12.61 -10.61 -19.12
CA LYS A 205 13.63 -11.33 -19.86
C LYS A 205 15.05 -10.88 -19.53
N GLU A 206 15.25 -9.58 -19.30
CA GLU A 206 16.55 -8.99 -19.00
C GLU A 206 16.96 -9.10 -17.53
N THR A 207 15.99 -9.32 -16.63
CA THR A 207 16.24 -9.32 -15.19
C THR A 207 16.32 -10.74 -14.64
N PRO A 208 17.43 -11.10 -13.96
CA PRO A 208 17.53 -12.39 -13.27
C PRO A 208 16.42 -12.58 -12.23
N TYR A 209 15.88 -13.79 -12.11
CA TYR A 209 14.75 -14.10 -11.20
C TYR A 209 15.02 -13.67 -9.76
N HIS A 210 16.26 -13.85 -9.25
CA HIS A 210 16.60 -13.44 -7.89
C HIS A 210 16.45 -11.93 -7.67
N LYS A 211 16.71 -11.09 -8.67
CA LYS A 211 16.49 -9.64 -8.56
C LYS A 211 15.01 -9.29 -8.55
N LEU A 212 14.19 -9.96 -9.38
CA LEU A 212 12.75 -9.73 -9.40
C LEU A 212 12.09 -9.98 -8.03
N PHE A 213 12.51 -11.01 -7.31
CA PHE A 213 11.89 -11.42 -6.05
C PHE A 213 12.54 -10.82 -4.81
N TYR A 214 13.86 -10.62 -4.80
CA TYR A 214 14.57 -10.21 -3.58
C TYR A 214 14.99 -8.75 -3.56
N CYS A 215 15.08 -8.08 -4.74
CA CYS A 215 15.54 -6.70 -4.79
C CYS A 215 14.51 -5.75 -4.16
N GLY A 216 14.87 -5.16 -3.02
CA GLY A 216 13.97 -4.27 -2.27
C GLY A 216 12.94 -4.96 -1.37
N LEU A 217 12.91 -6.29 -1.31
CA LEU A 217 11.97 -7.03 -0.46
C LEU A 217 12.18 -6.73 1.03
N LYS A 218 13.41 -6.75 1.49
CA LYS A 218 13.74 -6.44 2.90
C LYS A 218 13.25 -5.06 3.32
N GLN A 219 13.52 -4.05 2.49
CA GLN A 219 13.08 -2.68 2.75
C GLN A 219 11.55 -2.57 2.75
N ARG A 220 10.88 -3.27 1.82
CA ARG A 220 9.42 -3.27 1.74
C ARG A 220 8.77 -3.94 2.96
N LEU A 221 9.32 -5.04 3.44
CA LEU A 221 8.89 -5.68 4.69
C LEU A 221 9.09 -4.74 5.88
N LEU A 222 10.24 -4.06 5.98
CA LEU A 222 10.53 -3.10 7.04
C LEU A 222 9.54 -1.91 7.03
N VAL A 223 9.26 -1.32 5.86
CA VAL A 223 8.27 -0.24 5.73
C VAL A 223 6.90 -0.69 6.25
N THR A 224 6.46 -1.87 5.85
CA THR A 224 5.16 -2.39 6.29
C THR A 224 5.14 -2.66 7.79
N THR A 225 6.21 -3.23 8.34
CA THR A 225 6.34 -3.44 9.79
C THR A 225 6.25 -2.13 10.56
N ILE A 226 6.98 -1.10 10.12
CA ILE A 226 6.95 0.24 10.74
C ILE A 226 5.55 0.84 10.66
N ASN A 227 4.90 0.77 9.50
CA ASN A 227 3.56 1.30 9.34
C ASN A 227 2.55 0.59 10.26
N MET A 228 2.67 -0.72 10.44
CA MET A 228 1.80 -1.46 11.36
C MET A 228 2.10 -1.16 12.83
N THR A 229 3.37 -1.00 13.21
CA THR A 229 3.77 -0.76 14.61
C THR A 229 3.56 0.68 15.07
N ILE A 230 3.65 1.64 14.17
CA ILE A 230 3.51 3.09 14.47
C ILE A 230 2.13 3.60 14.07
N GLY A 231 1.71 3.32 12.86
CA GLY A 231 0.49 3.90 12.30
C GLY A 231 -0.78 3.43 13.00
N TYR A 232 -0.88 2.13 13.29
CA TYR A 232 -2.09 1.60 13.92
C TYR A 232 -2.32 2.12 15.35
N PRO A 233 -1.34 2.14 16.27
CA PRO A 233 -1.53 2.75 17.59
C PRO A 233 -1.89 4.23 17.54
N ILE A 234 -1.26 5.00 16.66
CA ILE A 234 -1.58 6.43 16.48
C ILE A 234 -3.01 6.59 15.98
N TYR A 235 -3.41 5.79 14.97
CA TYR A 235 -4.78 5.79 14.49
C TYR A 235 -5.78 5.51 15.61
N GLN A 236 -5.53 4.49 16.44
CA GLN A 236 -6.39 4.10 17.57
C GLN A 236 -6.51 5.22 18.62
N TYR A 237 -5.38 5.84 18.97
CA TYR A 237 -5.33 6.94 19.91
C TYR A 237 -6.13 8.15 19.40
N LEU A 238 -5.91 8.54 18.16
CA LEU A 238 -6.61 9.66 17.52
C LEU A 238 -8.11 9.38 17.39
N PHE A 239 -8.46 8.17 16.97
CA PHE A 239 -9.85 7.78 16.84
C PHE A 239 -10.60 7.81 18.18
N TYR A 240 -9.97 7.29 19.24
CA TYR A 240 -10.53 7.36 20.61
C TYR A 240 -10.72 8.82 21.06
N TYR A 241 -9.73 9.66 20.84
CA TYR A 241 -9.77 11.08 21.24
C TYR A 241 -10.82 11.89 20.46
N LEU A 242 -11.06 11.61 19.19
CA LEU A 242 -12.07 12.30 18.38
C LEU A 242 -13.48 11.76 18.58
N SER A 243 -13.64 10.57 19.17
CA SER A 243 -14.93 9.93 19.39
C SER A 243 -15.50 10.20 20.79
N ASN A 244 -14.69 10.74 21.70
CA ASN A 244 -15.09 11.22 23.01
C ASN A 244 -15.17 12.75 23.04
#